data_26d30d681673c7ddac5d03cfaba8c790
#
_entry.id   26d30d681673c7ddac5d03cfaba8c790
#
_cell.length_a   1.000
_cell.length_b   1.000
_cell.length_c   1.000
_cell.angle_alpha   90.00
_cell.angle_beta   90.00
_cell.angle_gamma   90.00
#
_symmetry.space_group_name_H-M   'P 1'
#
loop_
_entity.id
_entity.type
_entity.pdbx_description
1 polymer ?
#
loop_
_entity_poly.entity_id
_entity_poly.type
_entity_poly.pdbx_seq_one_letter_code
_entity_poly.pdbx_strand_id
1 'polypeptide(L)'
;MDPQSQPSAHNGKRIPNLALLIPMLAAIVAITPLAIDMYLPAMSTLALSFHTDVTTVQQSLSIYLAGYALGMLCFGPLADRIGRRPMVILGLSGFMLTSLLIGFAGQVEVFLGLRFLQAFIGAAATVVVPGYIKEVYGDNTAKGMSYVSLIMMLAPLLAPSIGSVILELGDWHLIFFIQSAYAATLLLLVLFALKMPSDKDMDTRSQKSFLGAYATVFSRPGVKLNIASGVLTSFSFFCYLTASPFVYMEVFALDKSYFAILFSTNVGALMLANIINTRIVGRYGSLRMLHVSTFFGAIAGVGLLTVNLLDMSYHFTVIMLIPLMGSLGVMSVNADAIVLMKFKQETGTATAVIGTLRFGCGALAGPLLAVFYDGTAVPFSALMLGSIVLVGICQFNRPKHQIPPTV
;
A
#
# COMPACT_ATOMS: atom_id res chain seq x y z
N MET A 1 -24.66 -44.69 -27.43
CA MET A 1 -24.11 -43.87 -28.51
C MET A 1 -25.01 -42.65 -28.63
N ASP A 2 -24.63 -41.56 -28.06
CA ASP A 2 -25.27 -40.26 -28.29
C ASP A 2 -24.16 -39.22 -28.37
N PRO A 3 -23.87 -38.69 -29.54
CA PRO A 3 -22.80 -37.74 -29.74
C PRO A 3 -23.36 -36.31 -29.65
N GLN A 4 -22.62 -35.44 -29.08
CA GLN A 4 -22.77 -33.98 -29.12
C GLN A 4 -23.27 -33.32 -27.82
N SER A 5 -22.42 -33.24 -26.85
CA SER A 5 -22.35 -32.02 -26.02
C SER A 5 -21.25 -31.11 -26.54
N GLN A 6 -21.58 -30.32 -27.55
CA GLN A 6 -20.77 -29.18 -27.95
C GLN A 6 -20.70 -28.19 -26.77
N PRO A 7 -19.54 -27.65 -26.40
CA PRO A 7 -19.48 -26.57 -25.45
C PRO A 7 -20.17 -25.35 -26.07
N SER A 8 -21.18 -24.85 -25.38
CA SER A 8 -21.91 -23.63 -25.74
C SER A 8 -20.91 -22.52 -26.07
N ALA A 9 -20.98 -22.05 -27.31
CA ALA A 9 -20.27 -20.87 -27.77
C ALA A 9 -20.60 -19.69 -26.86
N HIS A 10 -19.69 -19.34 -25.97
CA HIS A 10 -19.73 -18.07 -25.25
C HIS A 10 -19.65 -16.95 -26.28
N ASN A 11 -20.76 -16.19 -26.36
CA ASN A 11 -20.95 -14.98 -27.13
C ASN A 11 -19.65 -14.18 -27.33
N GLY A 12 -19.35 -13.83 -28.58
CA GLY A 12 -18.14 -13.18 -29.08
C GLY A 12 -17.74 -11.85 -28.44
N LYS A 13 -17.49 -11.86 -27.14
CA LYS A 13 -16.78 -10.77 -26.44
C LYS A 13 -15.30 -10.93 -26.81
N ARG A 14 -14.78 -10.06 -27.68
CA ARG A 14 -13.34 -9.96 -27.93
C ARG A 14 -12.63 -9.81 -26.58
N ILE A 15 -11.95 -10.88 -26.16
CA ILE A 15 -11.11 -10.86 -24.95
C ILE A 15 -10.08 -9.77 -25.18
N PRO A 16 -9.96 -8.75 -24.29
CA PRO A 16 -8.91 -7.76 -24.40
C PRO A 16 -7.56 -8.47 -24.47
N ASN A 17 -6.62 -7.93 -25.22
CA ASN A 17 -5.29 -8.52 -25.29
C ASN A 17 -4.70 -8.56 -23.87
N LEU A 18 -4.72 -9.75 -23.24
CA LEU A 18 -4.27 -9.93 -21.86
C LEU A 18 -2.82 -9.46 -21.67
N ALA A 19 -2.01 -9.57 -22.72
CA ALA A 19 -0.61 -9.14 -22.70
C ALA A 19 -0.47 -7.62 -22.47
N LEU A 20 -1.46 -6.82 -22.87
CA LEU A 20 -1.45 -5.37 -22.65
C LEU A 20 -2.26 -4.98 -21.38
N LEU A 21 -3.33 -5.70 -21.10
CA LEU A 21 -4.23 -5.37 -19.99
C LEU A 21 -3.55 -5.50 -18.62
N ILE A 22 -2.83 -6.60 -18.39
CA ILE A 22 -2.19 -6.86 -17.08
C ILE A 22 -1.10 -5.84 -16.74
N PRO A 23 -0.12 -5.58 -17.62
CA PRO A 23 0.87 -4.53 -17.36
C PRO A 23 0.24 -3.17 -17.09
N MET A 24 -0.85 -2.84 -17.79
CA MET A 24 -1.53 -1.59 -17.59
C MET A 24 -2.27 -1.52 -16.25
N LEU A 25 -3.04 -2.54 -15.87
CA LEU A 25 -3.69 -2.58 -14.55
C LEU A 25 -2.65 -2.50 -13.42
N ALA A 26 -1.54 -3.18 -13.59
CA ALA A 26 -0.43 -3.16 -12.68
C ALA A 26 0.25 -1.77 -12.62
N ALA A 27 0.41 -1.10 -13.76
CA ALA A 27 0.90 0.27 -13.83
C ALA A 27 -0.08 1.27 -13.18
N ILE A 28 -1.40 1.09 -13.30
CA ILE A 28 -2.40 1.89 -12.60
C ILE A 28 -2.24 1.75 -11.07
N VAL A 29 -2.05 0.54 -10.57
CA VAL A 29 -1.86 0.32 -9.12
C VAL A 29 -0.52 0.90 -8.65
N ALA A 30 0.53 0.86 -9.47
CA ALA A 30 1.84 1.41 -9.17
C ALA A 30 1.84 2.94 -8.96
N ILE A 31 0.81 3.67 -9.41
CA ILE A 31 0.68 5.12 -9.17
C ILE A 31 0.80 5.45 -7.68
N THR A 32 0.15 4.67 -6.81
CA THR A 32 0.15 4.93 -5.37
C THR A 32 1.54 4.80 -4.73
N PRO A 33 2.27 3.68 -4.84
CA PRO A 33 3.62 3.59 -4.29
C PRO A 33 4.59 4.57 -4.98
N LEU A 34 4.49 4.81 -6.28
CA LEU A 34 5.31 5.83 -6.93
C LEU A 34 5.05 7.23 -6.37
N ALA A 35 3.78 7.59 -6.11
CA ALA A 35 3.45 8.87 -5.50
C ALA A 35 3.93 8.99 -4.05
N ILE A 36 3.99 7.89 -3.32
CA ILE A 36 4.43 7.82 -1.92
C ILE A 36 5.96 7.85 -1.84
N ASP A 37 6.67 7.08 -2.66
CA ASP A 37 8.07 6.74 -2.39
C ASP A 37 9.06 7.55 -3.24
N MET A 38 8.67 8.02 -4.45
CA MET A 38 9.58 8.76 -5.35
C MET A 38 10.03 10.11 -4.78
N TYR A 39 9.21 10.80 -3.99
CA TYR A 39 9.56 12.11 -3.45
C TYR A 39 10.22 12.05 -2.06
N LEU A 40 10.32 10.87 -1.45
CA LEU A 40 10.97 10.71 -0.12
C LEU A 40 12.39 11.30 -0.07
N PRO A 41 13.26 11.10 -1.09
CA PRO A 41 14.58 11.72 -1.11
C PRO A 41 14.57 13.25 -1.23
N ALA A 42 13.43 13.84 -1.63
CA ALA A 42 13.26 15.27 -1.82
C ALA A 42 12.78 16.01 -0.56
N MET A 43 12.49 15.31 0.55
CA MET A 43 11.83 15.94 1.71
C MET A 43 12.62 17.13 2.28
N SER A 44 13.94 17.01 2.44
CA SER A 44 14.77 18.13 2.91
C SER A 44 14.81 19.28 1.89
N THR A 45 14.85 18.96 0.59
CA THR A 45 14.81 19.98 -0.47
C THR A 45 13.47 20.71 -0.51
N LEU A 46 12.36 19.99 -0.31
CA LEU A 46 11.01 20.57 -0.16
C LEU A 46 10.91 21.50 1.04
N ALA A 47 11.45 21.07 2.21
CA ALA A 47 11.46 21.90 3.41
C ALA A 47 12.19 23.22 3.19
N LEU A 48 13.36 23.17 2.55
CA LEU A 48 14.12 24.38 2.17
C LEU A 48 13.34 25.26 1.16
N SER A 49 12.73 24.65 0.14
CA SER A 49 11.98 25.38 -0.90
C SER A 49 10.76 26.09 -0.32
N PHE A 50 10.06 25.48 0.64
CA PHE A 50 8.88 26.07 1.28
C PHE A 50 9.21 26.89 2.55
N HIS A 51 10.50 27.07 2.89
CA HIS A 51 10.94 27.75 4.11
C HIS A 51 10.27 27.20 5.38
N THR A 52 10.17 25.88 5.49
CA THR A 52 9.56 25.16 6.59
C THR A 52 10.47 24.06 7.13
N ASP A 53 10.06 23.37 8.18
CA ASP A 53 10.78 22.23 8.72
C ASP A 53 10.43 20.92 7.97
N VAL A 54 11.31 19.91 8.09
CA VAL A 54 11.12 18.60 7.47
C VAL A 54 9.93 17.87 8.06
N THR A 55 9.61 18.10 9.35
CA THR A 55 8.46 17.49 10.02
C THR A 55 7.14 17.94 9.43
N THR A 56 7.04 19.21 9.01
CA THR A 56 5.89 19.73 8.26
C THR A 56 5.75 19.05 6.90
N VAL A 57 6.86 18.89 6.16
CA VAL A 57 6.84 18.18 4.87
C VAL A 57 6.47 16.71 5.04
N GLN A 58 6.91 16.04 6.11
CA GLN A 58 6.52 14.66 6.42
C GLN A 58 5.01 14.47 6.60
N GLN A 59 4.29 15.52 7.07
CA GLN A 59 2.83 15.50 7.15
C GLN A 59 2.17 15.23 5.78
N SER A 60 2.84 15.59 4.67
CA SER A 60 2.33 15.36 3.32
C SER A 60 2.10 13.87 3.03
N LEU A 61 2.90 12.97 3.60
CA LEU A 61 2.69 11.53 3.50
C LEU A 61 1.43 11.09 4.27
N SER A 62 1.28 11.56 5.51
CA SER A 62 0.09 11.24 6.31
C SER A 62 -1.20 11.78 5.70
N ILE A 63 -1.15 13.01 5.17
CA ILE A 63 -2.26 13.64 4.46
C ILE A 63 -2.59 12.86 3.17
N TYR A 64 -1.58 12.41 2.44
CA TYR A 64 -1.76 11.53 1.27
C TYR A 64 -2.47 10.23 1.66
N LEU A 65 -2.00 9.54 2.71
CA LEU A 65 -2.59 8.29 3.19
C LEU A 65 -4.04 8.48 3.66
N ALA A 66 -4.34 9.59 4.33
CA ALA A 66 -5.71 9.95 4.72
C ALA A 66 -6.60 10.17 3.49
N GLY A 67 -6.12 10.95 2.51
CA GLY A 67 -6.82 11.17 1.25
C GLY A 67 -7.10 9.87 0.51
N TYR A 68 -6.10 8.99 0.43
CA TYR A 68 -6.23 7.69 -0.24
C TYR A 68 -7.25 6.77 0.48
N ALA A 69 -7.20 6.71 1.81
CA ALA A 69 -8.16 5.92 2.60
C ALA A 69 -9.60 6.41 2.40
N LEU A 70 -9.82 7.73 2.44
CA LEU A 70 -11.13 8.33 2.18
C LEU A 70 -11.56 8.13 0.72
N GLY A 71 -10.64 8.24 -0.22
CA GLY A 71 -10.90 7.96 -1.63
C GLY A 71 -11.35 6.52 -1.86
N MET A 72 -10.65 5.52 -1.29
CA MET A 72 -11.06 4.11 -1.34
C MET A 72 -12.47 3.93 -0.76
N LEU A 73 -12.75 4.60 0.36
CA LEU A 73 -14.04 4.55 1.02
C LEU A 73 -15.17 5.08 0.12
N CYS A 74 -14.95 6.18 -0.58
CA CYS A 74 -15.94 6.84 -1.41
C CYS A 74 -16.07 6.19 -2.80
N PHE A 75 -14.94 5.94 -3.46
CA PHE A 75 -14.94 5.50 -4.86
C PHE A 75 -15.18 3.99 -5.03
N GLY A 76 -14.99 3.16 -3.99
CA GLY A 76 -15.33 1.74 -4.05
C GLY A 76 -16.81 1.51 -4.41
N PRO A 77 -17.76 1.98 -3.58
CA PRO A 77 -19.19 1.88 -3.89
C PRO A 77 -19.64 2.66 -5.12
N LEU A 78 -18.95 3.78 -5.41
CA LEU A 78 -19.27 4.61 -6.57
C LEU A 78 -18.91 3.87 -7.87
N ALA A 79 -17.80 3.12 -7.88
CA ALA A 79 -17.39 2.29 -9.00
C ALA A 79 -18.41 1.18 -9.32
N ASP A 80 -19.07 0.64 -8.30
CA ASP A 80 -20.11 -0.37 -8.51
C ASP A 80 -21.39 0.21 -9.12
N ARG A 81 -21.61 1.55 -8.99
CA ARG A 81 -22.81 2.23 -9.52
C ARG A 81 -22.57 2.87 -10.89
N ILE A 82 -21.45 3.54 -11.07
CA ILE A 82 -21.15 4.34 -12.28
C ILE A 82 -20.36 3.51 -13.30
N GLY A 83 -19.74 2.43 -12.83
CA GLY A 83 -18.89 1.58 -13.65
C GLY A 83 -17.39 1.85 -13.45
N ARG A 84 -16.58 0.85 -13.80
CA ARG A 84 -15.14 0.88 -13.52
C ARG A 84 -14.37 1.80 -14.44
N ARG A 85 -14.71 1.81 -15.75
CA ARG A 85 -14.00 2.65 -16.74
C ARG A 85 -14.08 4.15 -16.42
N PRO A 86 -15.26 4.73 -16.13
CA PRO A 86 -15.36 6.13 -15.69
C PRO A 86 -14.54 6.43 -14.45
N MET A 87 -14.45 5.48 -13.49
CA MET A 87 -13.64 5.64 -12.29
C MET A 87 -12.14 5.68 -12.58
N VAL A 88 -11.64 4.81 -13.47
CA VAL A 88 -10.23 4.85 -13.91
C VAL A 88 -9.93 6.18 -14.60
N ILE A 89 -10.78 6.65 -15.50
CA ILE A 89 -10.60 7.93 -16.20
C ILE A 89 -10.59 9.09 -15.20
N LEU A 90 -11.56 9.14 -14.29
CA LEU A 90 -11.63 10.15 -13.23
C LEU A 90 -10.36 10.15 -12.37
N GLY A 91 -9.95 8.97 -11.89
CA GLY A 91 -8.78 8.81 -11.03
C GLY A 91 -7.49 9.22 -11.71
N LEU A 92 -7.26 8.77 -12.95
CA LEU A 92 -6.06 9.12 -13.72
C LEU A 92 -6.03 10.60 -14.10
N SER A 93 -7.16 11.18 -14.54
CA SER A 93 -7.25 12.60 -14.88
C SER A 93 -7.02 13.49 -13.67
N GLY A 94 -7.65 13.17 -12.53
CA GLY A 94 -7.47 13.91 -11.30
C GLY A 94 -6.06 13.79 -10.74
N PHE A 95 -5.47 12.58 -10.76
CA PHE A 95 -4.08 12.38 -10.35
C PHE A 95 -3.11 13.16 -11.26
N MET A 96 -3.31 13.11 -12.56
CA MET A 96 -2.51 13.86 -13.55
C MET A 96 -2.55 15.36 -13.26
N LEU A 97 -3.76 15.93 -13.12
CA LEU A 97 -3.93 17.37 -12.89
C LEU A 97 -3.37 17.81 -11.55
N THR A 98 -3.64 17.06 -10.48
CA THR A 98 -3.12 17.39 -9.15
C THR A 98 -1.60 17.24 -9.08
N SER A 99 -1.01 16.23 -9.72
CA SER A 99 0.45 16.10 -9.82
C SER A 99 1.06 17.28 -10.57
N LEU A 100 0.43 17.71 -11.68
CA LEU A 100 0.88 18.88 -12.42
C LEU A 100 0.83 20.14 -11.55
N LEU A 101 -0.27 20.36 -10.82
CA LEU A 101 -0.44 21.51 -9.93
C LEU A 101 0.55 21.50 -8.76
N ILE A 102 0.87 20.33 -8.21
CA ILE A 102 1.90 20.18 -7.17
C ILE A 102 3.25 20.70 -7.69
N GLY A 103 3.60 20.40 -8.94
CA GLY A 103 4.82 20.91 -9.56
C GLY A 103 4.89 22.45 -9.69
N PHE A 104 3.81 23.18 -9.42
CA PHE A 104 3.76 24.64 -9.38
C PHE A 104 3.45 25.20 -7.99
N ALA A 105 3.40 24.35 -6.96
CA ALA A 105 3.08 24.79 -5.60
C ALA A 105 4.20 25.67 -5.03
N GLY A 106 3.87 26.88 -4.63
CA GLY A 106 4.80 27.84 -4.01
C GLY A 106 4.67 27.95 -2.49
N GLN A 107 3.68 27.26 -1.88
CA GLN A 107 3.41 27.28 -0.45
C GLN A 107 3.16 25.85 0.07
N VAL A 108 3.60 25.57 1.29
CA VAL A 108 3.48 24.22 1.88
C VAL A 108 2.03 23.83 2.08
N GLU A 109 1.15 24.76 2.43
CA GLU A 109 -0.28 24.49 2.63
C GLU A 109 -0.97 24.05 1.34
N VAL A 110 -0.62 24.70 0.21
CA VAL A 110 -1.11 24.33 -1.12
C VAL A 110 -0.58 22.95 -1.50
N PHE A 111 0.71 22.70 -1.27
CA PHE A 111 1.32 21.40 -1.48
C PHE A 111 0.60 20.30 -0.70
N LEU A 112 0.37 20.48 0.61
CA LEU A 112 -0.33 19.52 1.47
C LEU A 112 -1.77 19.27 1.00
N GLY A 113 -2.51 20.34 0.68
CA GLY A 113 -3.87 20.23 0.15
C GLY A 113 -3.93 19.47 -1.19
N LEU A 114 -3.01 19.75 -2.09
CA LEU A 114 -2.91 19.05 -3.38
C LEU A 114 -2.49 17.59 -3.20
N ARG A 115 -1.64 17.26 -2.24
CA ARG A 115 -1.27 15.87 -1.89
C ARG A 115 -2.49 15.07 -1.41
N PHE A 116 -3.36 15.69 -0.59
CA PHE A 116 -4.63 15.07 -0.23
C PHE A 116 -5.51 14.78 -1.44
N LEU A 117 -5.71 15.77 -2.30
CA LEU A 117 -6.55 15.64 -3.50
C LEU A 117 -5.98 14.63 -4.50
N GLN A 118 -4.65 14.61 -4.68
CA GLN A 118 -3.94 13.66 -5.53
C GLN A 118 -4.25 12.22 -5.10
N ALA A 119 -4.15 11.94 -3.80
CA ALA A 119 -4.42 10.63 -3.25
C ALA A 119 -5.91 10.29 -3.28
N PHE A 120 -6.77 11.23 -2.87
CA PHE A 120 -8.21 11.05 -2.82
C PHE A 120 -8.77 10.68 -4.20
N ILE A 121 -8.49 11.51 -5.21
CA ILE A 121 -9.01 11.27 -6.57
C ILE A 121 -8.28 10.07 -7.22
N GLY A 122 -6.96 9.94 -7.00
CA GLY A 122 -6.16 8.83 -7.52
C GLY A 122 -6.66 7.45 -7.07
N ALA A 123 -7.23 7.36 -5.87
CA ALA A 123 -7.82 6.12 -5.35
C ALA A 123 -8.95 5.58 -6.24
N ALA A 124 -9.66 6.45 -6.98
CA ALA A 124 -10.71 6.03 -7.92
C ALA A 124 -10.17 5.11 -9.03
N ALA A 125 -8.91 5.33 -9.47
CA ALA A 125 -8.29 4.49 -10.49
C ALA A 125 -7.85 3.13 -9.95
N THR A 126 -7.36 3.09 -8.72
CA THR A 126 -6.75 1.87 -8.15
C THR A 126 -7.77 0.92 -7.53
N VAL A 127 -8.83 1.45 -6.91
CA VAL A 127 -9.86 0.66 -6.22
C VAL A 127 -10.62 -0.30 -7.14
N VAL A 128 -10.70 0.01 -8.42
CA VAL A 128 -11.41 -0.81 -9.41
C VAL A 128 -10.59 -1.97 -9.97
N VAL A 129 -9.27 -1.94 -9.82
CA VAL A 129 -8.35 -2.91 -10.44
C VAL A 129 -8.62 -4.35 -10.01
N PRO A 130 -8.82 -4.68 -8.70
CA PRO A 130 -9.14 -6.06 -8.32
C PRO A 130 -10.43 -6.57 -8.97
N GLY A 131 -11.43 -5.69 -9.14
CA GLY A 131 -12.67 -6.01 -9.83
C GLY A 131 -12.48 -6.33 -11.31
N TYR A 132 -11.62 -5.57 -12.01
CA TYR A 132 -11.25 -5.86 -13.40
C TYR A 132 -10.54 -7.21 -13.55
N ILE A 133 -9.59 -7.48 -12.67
CA ILE A 133 -8.86 -8.75 -12.68
C ILE A 133 -9.82 -9.91 -12.50
N LYS A 134 -10.78 -9.79 -11.57
CA LYS A 134 -11.80 -10.82 -11.34
C LYS A 134 -12.67 -11.06 -12.58
N GLU A 135 -13.06 -10.02 -13.29
CA GLU A 135 -13.87 -10.13 -14.51
C GLU A 135 -13.11 -10.81 -15.65
N VAL A 136 -11.84 -10.46 -15.82
CA VAL A 136 -11.00 -10.98 -16.92
C VAL A 136 -10.50 -12.40 -16.67
N TYR A 137 -10.12 -12.70 -15.43
CA TYR A 137 -9.52 -13.99 -15.07
C TYR A 137 -10.54 -15.02 -14.53
N GLY A 138 -11.76 -14.60 -14.14
CA GLY A 138 -12.78 -15.51 -13.61
C GLY A 138 -12.23 -16.36 -12.46
N ASP A 139 -12.25 -17.69 -12.63
CA ASP A 139 -11.75 -18.65 -11.63
C ASP A 139 -10.23 -18.52 -11.38
N ASN A 140 -9.48 -17.97 -12.34
CA ASN A 140 -8.04 -17.74 -12.22
C ASN A 140 -7.68 -16.35 -11.66
N THR A 141 -8.59 -15.67 -10.97
CA THR A 141 -8.38 -14.32 -10.38
C THR A 141 -7.09 -14.24 -9.55
N ALA A 142 -6.76 -15.30 -8.81
CA ALA A 142 -5.53 -15.37 -8.01
C ALA A 142 -4.26 -15.17 -8.85
N LYS A 143 -4.22 -15.71 -10.07
CA LYS A 143 -3.09 -15.53 -11.00
C LYS A 143 -2.96 -14.07 -11.45
N GLY A 144 -4.06 -13.43 -11.82
CA GLY A 144 -4.07 -12.00 -12.18
C GLY A 144 -3.63 -11.10 -11.02
N MET A 145 -4.12 -11.36 -9.82
CA MET A 145 -3.73 -10.62 -8.61
C MET A 145 -2.24 -10.81 -8.27
N SER A 146 -1.66 -11.99 -8.54
CA SER A 146 -0.24 -12.22 -8.30
C SER A 146 0.65 -11.30 -9.16
N TYR A 147 0.29 -11.03 -10.41
CA TYR A 147 1.03 -10.09 -11.25
C TYR A 147 0.99 -8.66 -10.70
N VAL A 148 -0.19 -8.21 -10.23
CA VAL A 148 -0.32 -6.89 -9.60
C VAL A 148 0.51 -6.82 -8.32
N SER A 149 0.46 -7.86 -7.51
CA SER A 149 1.26 -7.93 -6.27
C SER A 149 2.76 -7.84 -6.53
N LEU A 150 3.28 -8.48 -7.59
CA LEU A 150 4.69 -8.35 -7.97
C LEU A 150 5.08 -6.89 -8.25
N ILE A 151 4.25 -6.16 -8.96
CA ILE A 151 4.52 -4.74 -9.29
C ILE A 151 4.37 -3.87 -8.05
N MET A 152 3.37 -4.12 -7.21
CA MET A 152 3.22 -3.46 -5.91
C MET A 152 4.44 -3.66 -5.01
N MET A 153 5.14 -4.77 -5.13
CA MET A 153 6.39 -5.02 -4.39
C MET A 153 7.60 -4.32 -5.04
N LEU A 154 7.67 -4.28 -6.37
CA LEU A 154 8.79 -3.67 -7.10
C LEU A 154 8.77 -2.14 -7.05
N ALA A 155 7.58 -1.53 -7.07
CA ALA A 155 7.44 -0.08 -7.11
C ALA A 155 8.11 0.63 -5.92
N PRO A 156 7.88 0.26 -4.64
CA PRO A 156 8.58 0.85 -3.50
C PRO A 156 10.08 0.60 -3.50
N LEU A 157 10.53 -0.52 -4.10
CA LEU A 157 11.95 -0.83 -4.20
C LEU A 157 12.68 0.14 -5.14
N LEU A 158 12.05 0.50 -6.25
CA LEU A 158 12.66 1.31 -7.30
C LEU A 158 12.38 2.81 -7.15
N ALA A 159 11.23 3.18 -6.55
CA ALA A 159 10.75 4.54 -6.54
C ALA A 159 11.72 5.54 -5.88
N PRO A 160 12.32 5.31 -4.70
CA PRO A 160 13.26 6.26 -4.11
C PRO A 160 14.54 6.42 -4.95
N SER A 161 15.03 5.33 -5.56
CA SER A 161 16.19 5.39 -6.45
C SER A 161 15.91 6.22 -7.69
N ILE A 162 14.72 6.04 -8.30
CA ILE A 162 14.26 6.87 -9.42
C ILE A 162 14.14 8.33 -8.96
N GLY A 163 13.57 8.58 -7.78
CA GLY A 163 13.46 9.91 -7.19
C GLY A 163 14.81 10.58 -6.98
N SER A 164 15.79 9.86 -6.45
CA SER A 164 17.16 10.39 -6.27
C SER A 164 17.81 10.78 -7.59
N VAL A 165 17.71 9.93 -8.63
CA VAL A 165 18.22 10.25 -9.97
C VAL A 165 17.53 11.49 -10.57
N ILE A 166 16.22 11.62 -10.40
CA ILE A 166 15.48 12.80 -10.87
C ILE A 166 16.00 14.08 -10.17
N LEU A 167 16.32 14.00 -8.87
CA LEU A 167 16.86 15.14 -8.12
C LEU A 167 18.29 15.51 -8.52
N GLU A 168 19.06 14.59 -9.09
CA GLU A 168 20.37 14.86 -9.68
C GLU A 168 20.22 15.57 -11.05
N LEU A 169 19.15 15.29 -11.79
CA LEU A 169 18.90 15.86 -13.11
C LEU A 169 18.16 17.20 -13.05
N GLY A 170 17.52 17.51 -11.92
CA GLY A 170 16.71 18.71 -11.77
C GLY A 170 16.30 18.97 -10.33
N ASP A 171 15.12 19.57 -10.17
CA ASP A 171 14.55 19.93 -8.88
C ASP A 171 13.37 19.03 -8.51
N TRP A 172 12.92 19.08 -7.25
CA TRP A 172 11.78 18.28 -6.74
C TRP A 172 10.49 18.44 -7.56
N HIS A 173 10.27 19.59 -8.22
CA HIS A 173 9.14 19.81 -9.14
C HIS A 173 9.09 18.77 -10.27
N LEU A 174 10.26 18.35 -10.77
CA LEU A 174 10.37 17.39 -11.86
C LEU A 174 9.78 16.03 -11.48
N ILE A 175 9.86 15.62 -10.21
CA ILE A 175 9.25 14.39 -9.72
C ILE A 175 7.73 14.38 -9.98
N PHE A 176 7.06 15.49 -9.67
CA PHE A 176 5.62 15.60 -9.84
C PHE A 176 5.21 15.78 -11.31
N PHE A 177 6.03 16.45 -12.12
CA PHE A 177 5.82 16.51 -13.57
C PHE A 177 5.94 15.12 -14.22
N ILE A 178 6.90 14.31 -13.80
CA ILE A 178 7.05 12.91 -14.27
C ILE A 178 5.87 12.07 -13.82
N GLN A 179 5.38 12.22 -12.60
CA GLN A 179 4.17 11.53 -12.12
C GLN A 179 2.93 11.95 -12.95
N SER A 180 2.81 13.24 -13.28
CA SER A 180 1.75 13.74 -14.16
C SER A 180 1.84 13.13 -15.56
N ALA A 181 3.03 13.12 -16.16
CA ALA A 181 3.26 12.53 -17.48
C ALA A 181 2.99 11.01 -17.49
N TYR A 182 3.36 10.31 -16.42
CA TYR A 182 3.05 8.89 -16.23
C TYR A 182 1.54 8.63 -16.21
N ALA A 183 0.80 9.41 -15.41
CA ALA A 183 -0.66 9.31 -15.37
C ALA A 183 -1.33 9.68 -16.69
N ALA A 184 -0.82 10.71 -17.39
CA ALA A 184 -1.27 11.10 -18.73
C ALA A 184 -1.08 9.95 -19.73
N THR A 185 0.07 9.31 -19.71
CA THR A 185 0.35 8.15 -20.59
C THR A 185 -0.63 7.00 -20.32
N LEU A 186 -0.88 6.68 -19.05
CA LEU A 186 -1.86 5.65 -18.68
C LEU A 186 -3.29 6.05 -19.09
N LEU A 187 -3.65 7.33 -18.92
CA LEU A 187 -4.95 7.84 -19.34
C LEU A 187 -5.16 7.69 -20.85
N LEU A 188 -4.16 8.06 -21.65
CA LEU A 188 -4.19 7.88 -23.11
C LEU A 188 -4.32 6.40 -23.49
N LEU A 189 -3.57 5.52 -22.84
CA LEU A 189 -3.68 4.07 -23.05
C LEU A 189 -5.09 3.56 -22.71
N VAL A 190 -5.70 4.01 -21.62
CA VAL A 190 -7.07 3.66 -21.23
C VAL A 190 -8.10 4.17 -22.24
N LEU A 191 -7.92 5.38 -22.73
CA LEU A 191 -8.87 6.00 -23.68
C LEU A 191 -8.81 5.33 -25.06
N PHE A 192 -7.62 5.08 -25.59
CA PHE A 192 -7.40 4.69 -26.97
C PHE A 192 -7.09 3.19 -27.19
N ALA A 193 -6.34 2.56 -26.26
CA ALA A 193 -5.89 1.18 -26.44
C ALA A 193 -6.79 0.14 -25.79
N LEU A 194 -7.65 0.51 -24.82
CA LEU A 194 -8.48 -0.43 -24.10
C LEU A 194 -9.96 -0.22 -24.37
N LYS A 195 -10.49 -1.16 -25.14
CA LYS A 195 -11.92 -1.46 -25.10
C LYS A 195 -12.16 -2.28 -23.82
N MET A 196 -12.37 -1.58 -22.72
CA MET A 196 -12.80 -2.22 -21.48
C MET A 196 -14.18 -2.83 -21.69
N PRO A 197 -14.47 -4.03 -21.12
CA PRO A 197 -15.80 -4.61 -21.18
C PRO A 197 -16.85 -3.57 -20.75
N SER A 198 -17.93 -3.47 -21.50
CA SER A 198 -18.98 -2.50 -21.20
C SER A 198 -19.71 -2.97 -19.94
N ASP A 199 -19.89 -2.07 -18.95
CA ASP A 199 -20.63 -2.31 -17.71
C ASP A 199 -22.13 -2.61 -17.93
N LYS A 200 -22.59 -2.78 -19.17
CA LYS A 200 -23.99 -3.02 -19.52
C LYS A 200 -24.59 -4.33 -18.99
N ASP A 201 -23.73 -5.28 -18.56
CA ASP A 201 -24.17 -6.54 -17.97
C ASP A 201 -24.11 -6.55 -16.42
N MET A 202 -23.98 -5.40 -15.78
CA MET A 202 -24.04 -5.27 -14.31
C MET A 202 -25.49 -5.21 -13.81
N ASP A 203 -26.31 -6.14 -14.30
CA ASP A 203 -27.66 -6.32 -13.78
C ASP A 203 -27.60 -6.94 -12.39
N THR A 204 -28.18 -6.23 -11.42
CA THR A 204 -28.63 -6.74 -10.11
C THR A 204 -27.58 -7.34 -9.15
N ARG A 205 -26.39 -6.77 -8.97
CA ARG A 205 -25.56 -7.14 -7.83
C ARG A 205 -25.90 -6.28 -6.62
N SER A 206 -26.55 -6.98 -5.67
CA SER A 206 -26.75 -6.63 -4.26
C SER A 206 -26.51 -5.16 -3.88
N GLN A 207 -27.61 -4.39 -3.81
CA GLN A 207 -27.69 -3.06 -3.20
C GLN A 207 -27.47 -3.10 -1.67
N LYS A 208 -26.49 -3.85 -1.18
CA LYS A 208 -26.12 -3.73 0.22
C LYS A 208 -25.54 -2.34 0.43
N SER A 209 -26.14 -1.59 1.34
CA SER A 209 -25.59 -0.32 1.79
C SER A 209 -24.11 -0.50 2.15
N PHE A 210 -23.25 0.46 1.77
CA PHE A 210 -21.84 0.47 2.11
C PHE A 210 -21.57 0.22 3.61
N LEU A 211 -22.32 0.88 4.49
CA LEU A 211 -22.28 0.64 5.93
C LEU A 211 -22.65 -0.80 6.30
N GLY A 212 -23.59 -1.40 5.58
CA GLY A 212 -23.96 -2.81 5.76
C GLY A 212 -22.84 -3.77 5.38
N ALA A 213 -22.04 -3.45 4.36
CA ALA A 213 -20.90 -4.24 3.96
C ALA A 213 -19.77 -4.21 5.02
N TYR A 214 -19.49 -3.04 5.59
CA TYR A 214 -18.57 -2.90 6.73
C TYR A 214 -19.07 -3.66 7.96
N ALA A 215 -20.34 -3.50 8.33
CA ALA A 215 -20.95 -4.22 9.44
C ALA A 215 -20.83 -5.73 9.28
N THR A 216 -21.00 -6.28 8.06
CA THR A 216 -20.85 -7.70 7.77
C THR A 216 -19.43 -8.19 8.02
N VAL A 217 -18.39 -7.39 7.68
CA VAL A 217 -17.01 -7.76 7.92
C VAL A 217 -16.70 -7.82 9.42
N PHE A 218 -17.17 -6.83 10.18
CA PHE A 218 -16.90 -6.77 11.63
C PHE A 218 -17.80 -7.69 12.49
N SER A 219 -18.92 -8.16 11.96
CA SER A 219 -19.83 -9.06 12.70
C SER A 219 -19.32 -10.50 12.78
N ARG A 220 -18.38 -10.91 11.92
CA ARG A 220 -17.84 -12.28 11.93
C ARG A 220 -16.93 -12.52 13.13
N PRO A 221 -17.12 -13.63 13.90
CA PRO A 221 -16.30 -13.93 15.07
C PRO A 221 -14.81 -14.07 14.74
N GLY A 222 -13.93 -13.46 15.57
CA GLY A 222 -12.47 -13.56 15.46
C GLY A 222 -11.85 -12.88 14.24
N VAL A 223 -12.58 -12.05 13.51
CA VAL A 223 -12.04 -11.25 12.39
C VAL A 223 -11.39 -9.97 12.93
N LYS A 224 -11.98 -9.33 13.94
CA LYS A 224 -11.53 -8.04 14.48
C LYS A 224 -10.07 -8.02 14.87
N LEU A 225 -9.61 -9.01 15.66
CA LEU A 225 -8.22 -9.09 16.13
C LEU A 225 -7.23 -9.35 14.99
N ASN A 226 -7.65 -10.10 13.96
CA ASN A 226 -6.80 -10.32 12.78
C ASN A 226 -6.70 -9.08 11.89
N ILE A 227 -7.80 -8.36 11.70
CA ILE A 227 -7.79 -7.05 11.03
C ILE A 227 -6.91 -6.10 11.82
N ALA A 228 -7.07 -6.01 13.14
CA ALA A 228 -6.23 -5.18 14.00
C ALA A 228 -4.75 -5.54 13.86
N SER A 229 -4.39 -6.82 13.85
CA SER A 229 -3.01 -7.27 13.62
C SER A 229 -2.47 -6.77 12.27
N GLY A 230 -3.23 -6.89 11.19
CA GLY A 230 -2.83 -6.40 9.87
C GLY A 230 -2.71 -4.88 9.80
N VAL A 231 -3.64 -4.15 10.42
CA VAL A 231 -3.65 -2.68 10.49
C VAL A 231 -2.45 -2.16 11.31
N LEU A 232 -2.18 -2.73 12.48
CA LEU A 232 -1.03 -2.38 13.33
C LEU A 232 0.30 -2.70 12.65
N THR A 233 0.39 -3.82 11.93
CA THR A 233 1.57 -4.15 11.11
C THR A 233 1.79 -3.10 10.03
N SER A 234 0.72 -2.66 9.35
CA SER A 234 0.80 -1.60 8.34
C SER A 234 1.15 -0.25 8.97
N PHE A 235 0.66 0.06 10.17
CA PHE A 235 1.06 1.25 10.91
C PHE A 235 2.57 1.28 11.16
N SER A 236 3.16 0.16 11.62
CA SER A 236 4.61 0.05 11.78
C SER A 236 5.36 0.33 10.48
N PHE A 237 4.90 -0.22 9.37
CA PHE A 237 5.46 0.05 8.04
C PHE A 237 5.34 1.52 7.63
N PHE A 238 4.20 2.16 7.87
CA PHE A 238 4.01 3.58 7.57
C PHE A 238 4.80 4.50 8.51
N CYS A 239 5.05 4.10 9.77
CA CYS A 239 6.01 4.79 10.63
C CYS A 239 7.41 4.77 10.01
N TYR A 240 7.86 3.61 9.49
CA TYR A 240 9.13 3.51 8.77
C TYR A 240 9.14 4.43 7.53
N LEU A 241 8.11 4.37 6.68
CA LEU A 241 8.02 5.20 5.48
C LEU A 241 8.11 6.69 5.81
N THR A 242 7.37 7.13 6.82
CA THR A 242 7.29 8.54 7.20
C THR A 242 8.58 9.04 7.88
N ALA A 243 9.17 8.23 8.76
CA ALA A 243 10.34 8.63 9.53
C ALA A 243 11.66 8.45 8.77
N SER A 244 11.75 7.48 7.84
CA SER A 244 13.03 7.10 7.22
C SER A 244 13.77 8.25 6.52
N PRO A 245 13.15 9.17 5.75
CA PRO A 245 13.86 10.27 5.16
C PRO A 245 14.50 11.17 6.22
N PHE A 246 13.75 11.51 7.26
CA PHE A 246 14.23 12.31 8.37
C PHE A 246 15.37 11.61 9.13
N VAL A 247 15.16 10.36 9.52
CA VAL A 247 16.15 9.59 10.30
C VAL A 247 17.45 9.43 9.53
N TYR A 248 17.38 9.08 8.24
CA TYR A 248 18.60 8.87 7.45
C TYR A 248 19.27 10.16 7.03
N MET A 249 18.53 11.18 6.58
CA MET A 249 19.13 12.37 6.00
C MET A 249 19.37 13.49 7.02
N GLU A 250 18.53 13.63 8.06
CA GLU A 250 18.72 14.69 9.08
C GLU A 250 19.45 14.15 10.33
N VAL A 251 18.97 13.04 10.94
CA VAL A 251 19.59 12.52 12.16
C VAL A 251 20.95 11.91 11.89
N PHE A 252 21.05 11.08 10.84
CA PHE A 252 22.32 10.41 10.47
C PHE A 252 23.14 11.18 9.42
N ALA A 253 22.65 12.31 8.93
CA ALA A 253 23.31 13.18 7.95
C ALA A 253 23.80 12.45 6.68
N LEU A 254 23.05 11.44 6.21
CA LEU A 254 23.37 10.69 5.00
C LEU A 254 22.82 11.42 3.78
N ASP A 255 23.52 11.29 2.65
CA ASP A 255 23.06 11.87 1.39
C ASP A 255 21.87 11.09 0.77
N LYS A 256 21.23 11.71 -0.23
CA LYS A 256 20.04 11.18 -0.91
C LYS A 256 20.28 9.81 -1.55
N SER A 257 21.47 9.57 -2.09
CA SER A 257 21.82 8.32 -2.77
C SER A 257 21.98 7.18 -1.75
N TYR A 258 22.62 7.45 -0.61
CA TYR A 258 22.69 6.50 0.51
C TYR A 258 21.32 6.20 1.08
N PHE A 259 20.47 7.22 1.28
CA PHE A 259 19.07 7.02 1.68
C PHE A 259 18.35 6.04 0.74
N ALA A 260 18.42 6.27 -0.57
CA ALA A 260 17.76 5.43 -1.55
C ALA A 260 18.24 3.96 -1.50
N ILE A 261 19.54 3.73 -1.34
CA ILE A 261 20.12 2.39 -1.22
C ILE A 261 19.62 1.70 0.06
N LEU A 262 19.69 2.37 1.20
CA LEU A 262 19.30 1.79 2.49
C LEU A 262 17.79 1.53 2.54
N PHE A 263 16.99 2.46 2.02
CA PHE A 263 15.55 2.27 1.88
C PHE A 263 15.21 1.06 1.00
N SER A 264 15.85 0.98 -0.17
CA SER A 264 15.67 -0.16 -1.09
C SER A 264 16.11 -1.47 -0.47
N THR A 265 17.19 -1.48 0.33
CA THR A 265 17.64 -2.67 1.06
C THR A 265 16.60 -3.14 2.07
N ASN A 266 16.01 -2.23 2.83
CA ASN A 266 14.97 -2.55 3.82
C ASN A 266 13.68 -3.05 3.17
N VAL A 267 13.25 -2.42 2.07
CA VAL A 267 12.10 -2.90 1.28
C VAL A 267 12.42 -4.24 0.60
N GLY A 268 13.64 -4.40 0.12
CA GLY A 268 14.15 -5.68 -0.43
C GLY A 268 14.10 -6.82 0.58
N ALA A 269 14.43 -6.55 1.85
CA ALA A 269 14.31 -7.52 2.94
C ALA A 269 12.84 -7.95 3.16
N LEU A 270 11.90 -6.99 3.14
CA LEU A 270 10.46 -7.26 3.21
C LEU A 270 10.01 -8.16 2.05
N MET A 271 10.44 -7.85 0.82
CA MET A 271 10.11 -8.65 -0.37
C MET A 271 10.69 -10.06 -0.28
N LEU A 272 11.97 -10.18 0.07
CA LEU A 272 12.64 -11.48 0.20
C LEU A 272 11.95 -12.35 1.24
N ALA A 273 11.60 -11.79 2.40
CA ALA A 273 10.88 -12.50 3.44
C ALA A 273 9.50 -12.97 2.97
N ASN A 274 8.78 -12.16 2.17
CA ASN A 274 7.52 -12.54 1.55
C ASN A 274 7.70 -13.69 0.55
N ILE A 275 8.74 -13.66 -0.29
CA ILE A 275 9.05 -14.75 -1.24
C ILE A 275 9.35 -16.05 -0.48
N ILE A 276 10.13 -15.98 0.59
CA ILE A 276 10.42 -17.13 1.46
C ILE A 276 9.11 -17.63 2.11
N ASN A 277 8.28 -16.72 2.61
CA ASN A 277 6.98 -17.07 3.22
C ASN A 277 6.08 -17.84 2.25
N THR A 278 6.04 -17.47 0.95
CA THR A 278 5.21 -18.20 -0.04
C THR A 278 5.59 -19.68 -0.16
N ARG A 279 6.86 -20.04 0.09
CA ARG A 279 7.34 -21.41 0.02
C ARG A 279 7.09 -22.20 1.30
N ILE A 280 6.99 -21.49 2.43
CA ILE A 280 6.94 -22.10 3.77
C ILE A 280 5.50 -22.17 4.30
N VAL A 281 4.67 -21.18 3.97
CA VAL A 281 3.32 -21.02 4.55
C VAL A 281 2.41 -22.21 4.26
N GLY A 282 2.56 -22.87 3.10
CA GLY A 282 1.80 -24.08 2.76
C GLY A 282 2.02 -25.23 3.76
N ARG A 283 3.23 -25.34 4.34
CA ARG A 283 3.59 -26.38 5.30
C ARG A 283 3.22 -26.03 6.74
N TYR A 284 3.37 -24.77 7.14
CA TYR A 284 3.23 -24.36 8.55
C TYR A 284 1.93 -23.59 8.84
N GLY A 285 1.23 -23.12 7.81
CA GLY A 285 0.01 -22.36 7.93
C GLY A 285 0.22 -20.87 8.30
N SER A 286 -0.69 -20.02 7.84
CA SER A 286 -0.59 -18.54 8.02
C SER A 286 -0.56 -18.12 9.49
N LEU A 287 -1.27 -18.83 10.37
CA LEU A 287 -1.32 -18.48 11.79
C LEU A 287 0.04 -18.67 12.48
N ARG A 288 0.72 -19.77 12.19
CA ARG A 288 2.05 -20.06 12.76
C ARG A 288 3.08 -19.06 12.22
N MET A 289 3.01 -18.77 10.91
CA MET A 289 3.88 -17.78 10.30
C MET A 289 3.68 -16.39 10.90
N LEU A 290 2.44 -15.99 11.18
CA LEU A 290 2.12 -14.74 11.85
C LEU A 290 2.72 -14.68 13.28
N HIS A 291 2.61 -15.73 14.08
CA HIS A 291 3.18 -15.78 15.44
C HIS A 291 4.72 -15.70 15.42
N VAL A 292 5.34 -16.53 14.55
CA VAL A 292 6.81 -16.56 14.42
C VAL A 292 7.36 -15.22 13.97
N SER A 293 6.75 -14.61 12.95
CA SER A 293 7.18 -13.29 12.45
C SER A 293 6.96 -12.18 13.48
N THR A 294 5.88 -12.26 14.30
CA THR A 294 5.66 -11.28 15.39
C THR A 294 6.75 -11.42 16.46
N PHE A 295 7.15 -12.64 16.82
CA PHE A 295 8.22 -12.88 17.78
C PHE A 295 9.57 -12.32 17.30
N PHE A 296 9.99 -12.64 16.05
CA PHE A 296 11.23 -12.10 15.48
C PHE A 296 11.16 -10.59 15.26
N GLY A 297 10.01 -10.06 14.84
CA GLY A 297 9.76 -8.63 14.73
C GLY A 297 9.88 -7.90 16.06
N ALA A 298 9.38 -8.48 17.16
CA ALA A 298 9.53 -7.91 18.49
C ALA A 298 10.99 -7.89 18.95
N ILE A 299 11.76 -8.96 18.73
CA ILE A 299 13.20 -8.99 19.04
C ILE A 299 13.94 -7.91 18.25
N ALA A 300 13.70 -7.84 16.93
CA ALA A 300 14.34 -6.83 16.09
C ALA A 300 13.91 -5.40 16.46
N GLY A 301 12.65 -5.21 16.85
CA GLY A 301 12.13 -3.92 17.34
C GLY A 301 12.74 -3.49 18.67
N VAL A 302 12.93 -4.42 19.61
CA VAL A 302 13.67 -4.15 20.85
C VAL A 302 15.12 -3.78 20.52
N GLY A 303 15.78 -4.53 19.64
CA GLY A 303 17.13 -4.21 19.18
C GLY A 303 17.21 -2.83 18.55
N LEU A 304 16.25 -2.49 17.65
CA LEU A 304 16.17 -1.18 17.00
C LEU A 304 16.02 -0.04 18.03
N LEU A 305 15.12 -0.20 18.99
CA LEU A 305 14.93 0.79 20.04
C LEU A 305 16.20 0.92 20.90
N THR A 306 16.84 -0.18 21.26
CA THR A 306 18.05 -0.19 22.10
C THR A 306 19.21 0.54 21.42
N VAL A 307 19.48 0.25 20.13
CA VAL A 307 20.60 0.89 19.41
C VAL A 307 20.39 2.40 19.24
N ASN A 308 19.13 2.86 19.07
CA ASN A 308 18.82 4.27 18.97
C ASN A 308 18.80 4.98 20.34
N LEU A 309 18.40 4.29 21.42
CA LEU A 309 18.52 4.84 22.79
C LEU A 309 19.95 5.00 23.25
N LEU A 310 20.86 4.12 22.77
CA LEU A 310 22.29 4.19 23.09
C LEU A 310 23.08 5.06 22.11
N ASP A 311 22.40 5.77 21.21
CA ASP A 311 22.98 6.63 20.17
C ASP A 311 24.10 5.94 19.39
N MET A 312 23.87 4.68 19.00
CA MET A 312 24.85 3.90 18.26
C MET A 312 24.87 4.32 16.78
N SER A 313 25.96 4.00 16.08
CA SER A 313 26.11 4.28 14.64
C SER A 313 24.91 3.78 13.82
N TYR A 314 24.51 4.54 12.79
CA TYR A 314 23.40 4.21 11.88
C TYR A 314 23.47 2.79 11.30
N HIS A 315 24.65 2.20 11.18
CA HIS A 315 24.81 0.82 10.70
C HIS A 315 24.02 -0.18 11.55
N PHE A 316 24.01 -0.01 12.87
CA PHE A 316 23.25 -0.89 13.78
C PHE A 316 21.75 -0.69 13.60
N THR A 317 21.28 0.55 13.38
CA THR A 317 19.89 0.83 13.05
C THR A 317 19.46 0.10 11.77
N VAL A 318 20.28 0.15 10.70
CA VAL A 318 20.01 -0.56 9.44
C VAL A 318 20.00 -2.07 9.65
N ILE A 319 20.98 -2.62 10.39
CA ILE A 319 21.06 -4.07 10.68
C ILE A 319 19.80 -4.54 11.42
N MET A 320 19.25 -3.76 12.35
CA MET A 320 18.02 -4.11 13.06
C MET A 320 16.76 -3.91 12.21
N LEU A 321 16.76 -2.94 11.29
CA LEU A 321 15.64 -2.71 10.37
C LEU A 321 15.45 -3.85 9.36
N ILE A 322 16.52 -4.47 8.88
CA ILE A 322 16.43 -5.58 7.89
C ILE A 322 15.52 -6.72 8.40
N PRO A 323 15.78 -7.38 9.54
CA PRO A 323 14.91 -8.44 10.06
C PRO A 323 13.54 -7.91 10.50
N LEU A 324 13.45 -6.66 10.96
CA LEU A 324 12.18 -6.04 11.33
C LEU A 324 11.28 -5.90 10.11
N MET A 325 11.77 -5.33 9.00
CA MET A 325 11.04 -5.17 7.75
C MET A 325 10.63 -6.51 7.15
N GLY A 326 11.53 -7.49 7.16
CA GLY A 326 11.18 -8.87 6.77
C GLY A 326 10.04 -9.44 7.59
N SER A 327 10.07 -9.23 8.91
CA SER A 327 8.99 -9.67 9.81
C SER A 327 7.67 -8.97 9.52
N LEU A 328 7.67 -7.64 9.26
CA LEU A 328 6.48 -6.88 8.90
C LEU A 328 5.85 -7.40 7.60
N GLY A 329 6.66 -7.73 6.59
CA GLY A 329 6.18 -8.32 5.35
C GLY A 329 5.42 -9.63 5.59
N VAL A 330 6.04 -10.56 6.31
CA VAL A 330 5.41 -11.86 6.64
C VAL A 330 4.17 -11.68 7.51
N MET A 331 4.19 -10.80 8.52
CA MET A 331 3.02 -10.49 9.37
C MET A 331 1.85 -9.97 8.54
N SER A 332 2.12 -9.01 7.66
CA SER A 332 1.10 -8.36 6.82
C SER A 332 0.36 -9.37 5.95
N VAL A 333 1.09 -10.16 5.16
CA VAL A 333 0.51 -11.13 4.22
C VAL A 333 -0.27 -12.23 4.94
N ASN A 334 0.25 -12.73 6.06
CA ASN A 334 -0.42 -13.79 6.79
C ASN A 334 -1.65 -13.29 7.58
N ALA A 335 -1.62 -12.07 8.12
CA ALA A 335 -2.80 -11.46 8.74
C ALA A 335 -3.95 -11.31 7.72
N ASP A 336 -3.64 -10.85 6.49
CA ASP A 336 -4.62 -10.76 5.42
C ASP A 336 -5.17 -12.12 5.00
N ALA A 337 -4.30 -13.10 4.82
CA ALA A 337 -4.71 -14.44 4.42
C ALA A 337 -5.70 -15.04 5.44
N ILE A 338 -5.43 -14.88 6.74
CA ILE A 338 -6.31 -15.36 7.80
C ILE A 338 -7.69 -14.67 7.76
N VAL A 339 -7.73 -13.36 7.46
CA VAL A 339 -8.99 -12.64 7.34
C VAL A 339 -9.73 -13.07 6.07
N LEU A 340 -9.08 -13.07 4.93
CA LEU A 340 -9.69 -13.32 3.62
C LEU A 340 -10.23 -14.74 3.49
N MET A 341 -9.59 -15.74 4.13
CA MET A 341 -10.11 -17.12 4.18
C MET A 341 -11.51 -17.22 4.81
N LYS A 342 -11.92 -16.25 5.65
CA LYS A 342 -13.25 -16.21 6.25
C LYS A 342 -14.33 -15.60 5.35
N PHE A 343 -13.95 -15.02 4.20
CA PHE A 343 -14.84 -14.29 3.27
C PHE A 343 -14.81 -14.88 1.86
N LYS A 344 -15.44 -16.04 1.65
CA LYS A 344 -15.46 -16.72 0.33
C LYS A 344 -16.20 -15.91 -0.75
N GLN A 345 -17.35 -15.32 -0.41
CA GLN A 345 -18.18 -14.56 -1.36
C GLN A 345 -17.95 -13.04 -1.31
N GLU A 346 -17.47 -12.52 -0.18
CA GLU A 346 -17.36 -11.09 0.12
C GLU A 346 -15.88 -10.64 0.14
N THR A 347 -14.99 -11.36 -0.55
CA THR A 347 -13.53 -11.10 -0.54
C THR A 347 -13.20 -9.68 -0.97
N GLY A 348 -13.87 -9.14 -2.00
CA GLY A 348 -13.66 -7.77 -2.46
C GLY A 348 -13.98 -6.71 -1.40
N THR A 349 -15.13 -6.87 -0.71
CA THR A 349 -15.53 -5.99 0.39
C THR A 349 -14.54 -6.07 1.55
N ALA A 350 -14.12 -7.28 1.93
CA ALA A 350 -13.14 -7.46 3.00
C ALA A 350 -11.78 -6.80 2.65
N THR A 351 -11.32 -6.93 1.41
CA THR A 351 -10.09 -6.29 0.92
C THR A 351 -10.20 -4.76 0.96
N ALA A 352 -11.34 -4.19 0.54
CA ALA A 352 -11.57 -2.74 0.60
C ALA A 352 -11.58 -2.21 2.04
N VAL A 353 -12.24 -2.93 2.97
CA VAL A 353 -12.26 -2.59 4.40
C VAL A 353 -10.85 -2.62 4.98
N ILE A 354 -10.10 -3.70 4.73
CA ILE A 354 -8.72 -3.84 5.22
C ILE A 354 -7.84 -2.72 4.66
N GLY A 355 -7.93 -2.44 3.35
CA GLY A 355 -7.16 -1.37 2.71
C GLY A 355 -7.45 0.00 3.31
N THR A 356 -8.73 0.37 3.43
CA THR A 356 -9.14 1.65 4.05
C THR A 356 -8.61 1.79 5.47
N LEU A 357 -8.71 0.74 6.29
CA LEU A 357 -8.23 0.77 7.68
C LEU A 357 -6.69 0.86 7.76
N ARG A 358 -5.97 0.18 6.88
CA ARG A 358 -4.50 0.23 6.80
C ARG A 358 -3.99 1.62 6.45
N PHE A 359 -4.50 2.20 5.37
CA PHE A 359 -4.10 3.53 4.93
C PHE A 359 -4.57 4.61 5.92
N GLY A 360 -5.79 4.48 6.47
CA GLY A 360 -6.30 5.37 7.51
C GLY A 360 -5.48 5.33 8.80
N CYS A 361 -5.07 4.15 9.25
CA CYS A 361 -4.17 4.01 10.39
C CYS A 361 -2.77 4.54 10.05
N GLY A 362 -2.27 4.30 8.84
CA GLY A 362 -1.02 4.84 8.34
C GLY A 362 -0.98 6.37 8.34
N ALA A 363 -2.12 7.02 8.08
CA ALA A 363 -2.24 8.48 8.16
C ALA A 363 -1.94 9.06 9.56
N LEU A 364 -2.05 8.25 10.61
CA LEU A 364 -1.72 8.66 11.98
C LEU A 364 -0.21 8.62 12.26
N ALA A 365 0.60 8.00 11.38
CA ALA A 365 2.03 7.86 11.62
C ALA A 365 2.75 9.21 11.72
N GLY A 366 2.51 10.13 10.77
CA GLY A 366 3.14 11.45 10.79
C GLY A 366 2.76 12.31 12.00
N PRO A 367 1.47 12.52 12.31
CA PRO A 367 1.05 13.23 13.50
C PRO A 367 1.63 12.65 14.79
N LEU A 368 1.65 11.31 14.95
CA LEU A 368 2.22 10.69 16.13
C LEU A 368 3.75 10.89 16.20
N LEU A 369 4.45 10.73 15.07
CA LEU A 369 5.88 11.02 15.01
C LEU A 369 6.16 12.48 15.34
N ALA A 370 5.35 13.43 14.87
CA ALA A 370 5.53 14.85 15.17
C ALA A 370 5.30 15.17 16.66
N VAL A 371 4.31 14.55 17.30
CA VAL A 371 4.03 14.75 18.76
C VAL A 371 5.19 14.25 19.63
N PHE A 372 5.81 13.12 19.24
CA PHE A 372 6.92 12.53 19.99
C PHE A 372 8.30 12.97 19.49
N TYR A 373 8.35 13.94 18.57
CA TYR A 373 9.59 14.39 17.98
C TYR A 373 10.55 14.96 19.02
N ASP A 374 11.77 14.41 19.07
CA ASP A 374 12.84 14.81 19.98
C ASP A 374 14.19 15.06 19.30
N GLY A 375 14.20 15.09 17.97
CA GLY A 375 15.43 15.23 17.16
C GLY A 375 16.22 13.94 16.97
N THR A 376 15.73 12.80 17.46
CA THR A 376 16.42 11.51 17.42
C THR A 376 15.64 10.44 16.63
N ALA A 377 16.24 9.27 16.43
CA ALA A 377 15.59 8.09 15.86
C ALA A 377 14.79 7.27 16.90
N VAL A 378 14.71 7.69 18.16
CA VAL A 378 14.03 6.96 19.24
C VAL A 378 12.52 6.90 19.04
N PRO A 379 11.80 8.02 18.73
CA PRO A 379 10.34 8.00 18.60
C PRO A 379 9.84 7.02 17.53
N PHE A 380 10.50 6.97 16.37
CA PHE A 380 10.08 6.06 15.33
C PHE A 380 10.30 4.59 15.72
N SER A 381 11.41 4.29 16.38
CA SER A 381 11.74 2.96 16.89
C SER A 381 10.71 2.49 17.93
N ALA A 382 10.33 3.40 18.84
CA ALA A 382 9.35 3.15 19.89
C ALA A 382 7.94 2.90 19.32
N LEU A 383 7.51 3.69 18.32
CA LEU A 383 6.21 3.52 17.66
C LEU A 383 6.15 2.20 16.87
N MET A 384 7.23 1.83 16.17
CA MET A 384 7.31 0.55 15.46
C MET A 384 7.24 -0.62 16.43
N LEU A 385 8.03 -0.62 17.51
CA LEU A 385 7.99 -1.66 18.54
C LEU A 385 6.63 -1.72 19.22
N GLY A 386 6.07 -0.57 19.62
CA GLY A 386 4.77 -0.49 20.27
C GLY A 386 3.66 -1.13 19.44
N SER A 387 3.64 -0.86 18.13
CA SER A 387 2.67 -1.47 17.23
C SER A 387 2.84 -3.00 17.12
N ILE A 388 4.07 -3.51 17.09
CA ILE A 388 4.34 -4.95 17.05
C ILE A 388 3.93 -5.64 18.36
N VAL A 389 4.18 -5.01 19.50
CA VAL A 389 3.71 -5.50 20.81
C VAL A 389 2.18 -5.59 20.84
N LEU A 390 1.49 -4.57 20.31
CA LEU A 390 0.03 -4.59 20.18
C LEU A 390 -0.46 -5.71 19.24
N VAL A 391 0.27 -6.01 18.15
CA VAL A 391 0.00 -7.19 17.31
C VAL A 391 0.11 -8.47 18.15
N GLY A 392 1.16 -8.60 18.96
CA GLY A 392 1.34 -9.73 19.88
C GLY A 392 0.17 -9.87 20.86
N ILE A 393 -0.29 -8.78 21.46
CA ILE A 393 -1.45 -8.75 22.36
C ILE A 393 -2.73 -9.19 21.62
N CYS A 394 -2.95 -8.70 20.39
CA CYS A 394 -4.09 -9.13 19.58
C CYS A 394 -4.08 -10.63 19.30
N GLN A 395 -2.91 -11.20 19.06
CA GLN A 395 -2.76 -12.65 18.80
C GLN A 395 -2.94 -13.49 20.07
N PHE A 396 -2.43 -13.03 21.20
CA PHE A 396 -2.57 -13.71 22.49
C PHE A 396 -4.03 -13.78 22.97
N ASN A 397 -4.79 -12.70 22.78
CA ASN A 397 -6.21 -12.63 23.17
C ASN A 397 -7.15 -13.33 22.19
N ARG A 398 -6.63 -14.11 21.26
CA ARG A 398 -7.44 -14.82 20.27
C ARG A 398 -8.20 -16.00 20.90
N PRO A 399 -9.52 -16.15 20.65
CA PRO A 399 -10.27 -17.32 21.15
C PRO A 399 -9.69 -18.62 20.59
N LYS A 400 -9.33 -19.56 21.47
CA LYS A 400 -8.69 -20.85 21.13
C LYS A 400 -9.54 -21.75 20.21
N HIS A 401 -10.87 -21.51 20.13
CA HIS A 401 -11.79 -22.31 19.30
C HIS A 401 -11.73 -22.05 17.77
N GLN A 402 -10.79 -21.26 17.28
CA GLN A 402 -10.68 -20.88 15.86
C GLN A 402 -9.45 -21.45 15.14
N ILE A 403 -8.80 -22.44 15.71
CA ILE A 403 -7.73 -23.17 15.03
C ILE A 403 -8.41 -24.26 14.19
N PRO A 404 -8.43 -24.18 12.83
CA PRO A 404 -8.82 -25.34 12.04
C PRO A 404 -7.85 -26.47 12.36
N PRO A 405 -8.33 -27.74 12.43
CA PRO A 405 -7.44 -28.85 12.61
C PRO A 405 -6.39 -28.82 11.50
N THR A 406 -5.14 -28.96 11.88
CA THR A 406 -4.01 -29.16 10.96
C THR A 406 -4.30 -30.37 10.10
N VAL A 407 -4.51 -30.15 8.77
CA VAL A 407 -4.51 -31.20 7.76
C VAL A 407 -3.06 -31.54 7.43
#